data_5bdb3337559220ce3f81ed37526eeec6
#
_entry.id   5bdb3337559220ce3f81ed37526eeec6
#
_cell.length_a   1.000
_cell.length_b   1.000
_cell.length_c   1.000
_cell.angle_alpha   90.00
_cell.angle_beta   90.00
_cell.angle_gamma   90.00
#
_symmetry.space_group_name_H-M   'P 1'
#
loop_
_entity.id
_entity.type
_entity.pdbx_description
1 polymer ?
#
loop_
_entity_poly.entity_id
_entity_poly.type
_entity_poly.pdbx_seq_one_letter_code
_entity_poly.pdbx_strand_id
1 'polypeptide(L)'
;MEAGEWNNQHLDLIDAMIKSADASVSDEDVAQIENNACPGCGCCSGMFTANSMNCLNEAIGLGFREWHYLATHANRTQLFKDAAALIVKNAYKIL
;
A
#
# COMPACT_ATOMS: atom_id res chain seq x y z
N MET A 1 -1.54 1.43 2.01
CA MET A 1 -2.59 1.02 2.97
C MET A 1 -2.25 1.65 4.30
N GLU A 2 -3.23 2.07 5.05
CA GLU A 2 -3.04 2.65 6.38
C GLU A 2 -2.67 1.56 7.40
N ALA A 3 -2.05 1.97 8.52
CA ALA A 3 -1.78 1.07 9.63
C ALA A 3 -3.09 0.77 10.40
N GLY A 4 -3.24 -0.46 10.86
CA GLY A 4 -4.35 -0.85 11.71
C GLY A 4 -4.08 -0.57 13.18
N GLU A 5 -5.11 -0.65 14.00
CA GLU A 5 -5.00 -0.54 15.46
C GLU A 5 -5.85 -1.60 16.15
N TRP A 6 -5.31 -2.18 17.21
CA TRP A 6 -6.02 -3.06 18.12
C TRP A 6 -5.49 -2.86 19.54
N ASN A 7 -6.39 -2.64 20.49
CA ASN A 7 -6.04 -2.36 21.89
C ASN A 7 -5.01 -1.22 22.06
N ASN A 8 -5.16 -0.12 21.31
CA ASN A 8 -4.24 1.02 21.26
C ASN A 8 -2.80 0.67 20.81
N GLN A 9 -2.62 -0.43 20.11
CA GLN A 9 -1.36 -0.81 19.48
C GLN A 9 -1.51 -0.78 17.97
N HIS A 10 -0.50 -0.27 17.29
CA HIS A 10 -0.45 -0.39 15.84
C HIS A 10 -0.31 -1.85 15.44
N LEU A 11 -1.07 -2.23 14.44
CA LEU A 11 -1.03 -3.56 13.84
C LEU A 11 -0.64 -3.48 12.38
N ASP A 12 0.22 -4.39 11.97
CA ASP A 12 0.45 -4.69 10.58
C ASP A 12 0.09 -6.15 10.24
N LEU A 13 0.30 -6.54 9.00
CA LEU A 13 0.03 -7.90 8.54
C LEU A 13 0.84 -8.95 9.32
N ILE A 14 2.08 -8.63 9.65
CA ILE A 14 2.98 -9.56 10.36
C ILE A 14 2.50 -9.77 11.80
N ASP A 15 2.08 -8.69 12.48
CA ASP A 15 1.50 -8.77 13.82
C ASP A 15 0.24 -9.64 13.82
N ALA A 16 -0.63 -9.48 12.81
CA ALA A 16 -1.82 -10.32 12.66
C ALA A 16 -1.47 -11.81 12.47
N MET A 17 -0.47 -12.11 11.65
CA MET A 17 0.00 -13.49 11.44
C MET A 17 0.58 -14.11 12.73
N ILE A 18 1.37 -13.35 13.48
CA ILE A 18 1.97 -13.80 14.74
C ILE A 18 0.85 -14.08 15.76
N LYS A 19 -0.09 -13.16 15.91
CA LYS A 19 -1.20 -13.30 16.86
C LYS A 19 -2.14 -14.45 16.51
N SER A 20 -2.40 -14.70 15.23
CA SER A 20 -3.24 -15.81 14.78
C SER A 20 -2.62 -17.18 15.05
N ALA A 21 -1.29 -17.25 15.15
CA ALA A 21 -0.55 -18.46 15.48
C ALA A 21 -0.37 -18.68 17.01
N ASP A 22 -0.73 -17.69 17.83
CA ASP A 22 -0.56 -17.72 19.27
C ASP A 22 -1.76 -18.39 19.94
N ALA A 23 -1.55 -19.59 20.47
CA ALA A 23 -2.60 -20.37 21.15
C ALA A 23 -3.18 -19.70 22.42
N SER A 24 -2.59 -18.63 22.92
CA SER A 24 -3.09 -17.85 24.06
C SER A 24 -4.10 -16.77 23.66
N VAL A 25 -4.24 -16.48 22.37
CA VAL A 25 -5.19 -15.50 21.83
C VAL A 25 -6.50 -16.20 21.49
N SER A 26 -7.63 -15.63 21.91
CA SER A 26 -8.95 -16.18 21.63
C SER A 26 -9.34 -16.03 20.15
N ASP A 27 -10.25 -16.88 19.66
CA ASP A 27 -10.74 -16.77 18.27
C ASP A 27 -11.46 -15.44 18.02
N GLU A 28 -12.12 -14.87 19.04
CA GLU A 28 -12.75 -13.56 18.97
C GLU A 28 -11.72 -12.44 18.81
N ASP A 29 -10.62 -12.51 19.55
CA ASP A 29 -9.53 -11.53 19.43
C ASP A 29 -8.82 -11.65 18.07
N VAL A 30 -8.60 -12.87 17.59
CA VAL A 30 -8.04 -13.12 16.25
C VAL A 30 -8.93 -12.50 15.19
N ALA A 31 -10.25 -12.69 15.25
CA ALA A 31 -11.19 -12.10 14.31
C ALA A 31 -11.17 -10.55 14.35
N GLN A 32 -11.02 -9.96 15.54
CA GLN A 32 -10.86 -8.50 15.65
C GLN A 32 -9.55 -8.01 15.05
N ILE A 33 -8.45 -8.71 15.29
CA ILE A 33 -7.13 -8.39 14.73
C ILE A 33 -7.16 -8.47 13.20
N GLU A 34 -7.72 -9.53 12.62
CA GLU A 34 -7.88 -9.69 11.17
C GLU A 34 -8.65 -8.53 10.53
N ASN A 35 -9.72 -8.10 11.18
CA ASN A 35 -10.56 -7.00 10.68
C ASN A 35 -9.86 -5.63 10.77
N ASN A 36 -8.90 -5.47 11.66
CA ASN A 36 -8.26 -4.18 11.93
C ASN A 36 -6.82 -4.06 11.41
N ALA A 37 -6.14 -5.17 11.08
CA ALA A 37 -4.73 -5.16 10.71
C ALA A 37 -4.45 -4.46 9.37
N CYS A 38 -5.40 -4.46 8.44
CA CYS A 38 -5.25 -3.90 7.10
C CYS A 38 -6.45 -3.03 6.72
N PRO A 39 -6.68 -1.91 7.41
CA PRO A 39 -7.84 -1.06 7.15
C PRO A 39 -7.71 -0.33 5.82
N GLY A 40 -8.83 -0.01 5.21
CA GLY A 40 -8.89 0.77 3.99
C GLY A 40 -8.56 -0.04 2.74
N CYS A 41 -7.97 0.60 1.77
CA CYS A 41 -7.72 0.04 0.44
C CYS A 41 -6.23 0.06 0.10
N GLY A 42 -5.80 -0.95 -0.64
CA GLY A 42 -4.42 -1.11 -1.09
C GLY A 42 -3.94 -2.56 -0.96
N CYS A 43 -2.86 -2.91 -1.63
CA CYS A 43 -2.31 -4.26 -1.67
C CYS A 43 -1.02 -4.44 -0.84
N CYS A 44 -0.64 -3.43 -0.06
CA CYS A 44 0.61 -3.43 0.69
C CYS A 44 0.46 -2.58 1.95
N SER A 45 0.51 -3.22 3.11
CA SER A 45 0.41 -2.53 4.41
C SER A 45 1.77 -2.03 4.94
N GLY A 46 2.84 -2.34 4.25
CA GLY A 46 4.19 -1.93 4.58
C GLY A 46 5.05 -1.79 3.32
N MET A 47 6.36 -1.86 3.47
CA MET A 47 7.28 -1.79 2.34
C MET A 47 7.54 -3.18 1.73
N PHE A 48 6.45 -3.86 1.38
CA PHE A 48 6.47 -5.12 0.64
C PHE A 48 6.59 -4.85 -0.87
N THR A 49 6.18 -5.79 -1.72
CA THR A 49 6.43 -5.71 -3.17
C THR A 49 5.88 -4.44 -3.80
N ALA A 50 4.61 -4.10 -3.60
CA ALA A 50 3.98 -2.97 -4.29
C ALA A 50 4.62 -1.64 -3.87
N ASN A 51 4.79 -1.40 -2.58
CA ASN A 51 5.39 -0.18 -2.08
C ASN A 51 6.88 -0.08 -2.45
N SER A 52 7.63 -1.18 -2.33
CA SER A 52 9.05 -1.21 -2.73
C SER A 52 9.23 -0.91 -4.22
N MET A 53 8.38 -1.45 -5.10
CA MET A 53 8.45 -1.16 -6.53
C MET A 53 8.06 0.28 -6.86
N ASN A 54 7.09 0.84 -6.17
CA ASN A 54 6.74 2.26 -6.33
C ASN A 54 7.92 3.17 -5.94
N CYS A 55 8.55 2.92 -4.80
CA CYS A 55 9.72 3.67 -4.35
C CYS A 55 10.92 3.49 -5.30
N LEU A 56 11.17 2.26 -5.78
CA LEU A 56 12.23 1.97 -6.73
C LEU A 56 12.02 2.73 -8.05
N ASN A 57 10.83 2.68 -8.61
CA ASN A 57 10.52 3.38 -9.86
C ASN A 57 10.74 4.89 -9.75
N GLU A 58 10.40 5.47 -8.61
CA GLU A 58 10.67 6.88 -8.34
C GLU A 58 12.18 7.14 -8.20
N ALA A 59 12.90 6.31 -7.46
CA ALA A 59 14.34 6.47 -7.21
C ALA A 59 15.19 6.37 -8.48
N ILE A 60 14.83 5.50 -9.42
CA ILE A 60 15.54 5.34 -10.70
C ILE A 60 14.99 6.25 -11.82
N GLY A 61 14.01 7.09 -11.53
CA GLY A 61 13.47 8.07 -12.47
C GLY A 61 12.50 7.52 -13.50
N LEU A 62 11.96 6.33 -13.31
CA LEU A 62 10.93 5.73 -14.17
C LEU A 62 9.51 6.10 -13.77
N GLY A 63 9.31 6.61 -12.56
CA GLY A 63 8.03 7.08 -12.04
C GLY A 63 8.02 8.59 -11.80
N PHE A 64 6.84 9.16 -11.66
CA PHE A 64 6.70 10.53 -11.18
C PHE A 64 7.10 10.64 -9.71
N ARG A 65 7.47 11.83 -9.25
CA ARG A 65 7.67 12.11 -7.84
C ARG A 65 6.38 11.79 -7.08
N GLU A 66 6.55 11.28 -5.85
CA GLU A 66 5.43 10.95 -4.95
C GLU A 66 4.54 9.81 -5.47
N TRP A 67 5.06 8.97 -6.39
CA TRP A 67 4.36 7.79 -6.89
C TRP A 67 4.00 6.79 -5.77
N HIS A 68 4.68 6.88 -4.64
CA HIS A 68 4.50 6.06 -3.44
C HIS A 68 3.32 6.47 -2.56
N TYR A 69 2.50 7.43 -2.94
CA TYR A 69 1.30 7.80 -2.18
C TYR A 69 0.43 6.60 -1.82
N LEU A 70 -0.25 6.69 -0.66
CA LEU A 70 -1.30 5.75 -0.28
C LEU A 70 -2.30 5.56 -1.43
N ALA A 71 -2.84 4.33 -1.57
CA ALA A 71 -3.76 4.00 -2.66
C ALA A 71 -5.00 4.89 -2.72
N THR A 72 -5.45 5.39 -1.57
CA THR A 72 -6.60 6.29 -1.43
C THR A 72 -6.26 7.78 -1.56
N HIS A 73 -4.97 8.13 -1.75
CA HIS A 73 -4.58 9.54 -1.81
C HIS A 73 -5.15 10.23 -3.05
N ALA A 74 -5.77 11.39 -2.86
CA ALA A 74 -6.46 12.12 -3.92
C ALA A 74 -5.55 12.44 -5.15
N ASN A 75 -4.27 12.71 -4.89
CA ASN A 75 -3.30 13.02 -5.94
C ASN A 75 -3.01 11.84 -6.89
N ARG A 76 -3.26 10.60 -6.50
CA ARG A 76 -3.02 9.43 -7.37
C ARG A 76 -3.83 9.49 -8.66
N THR A 77 -5.06 9.95 -8.59
CA THR A 77 -5.89 10.11 -9.81
C THR A 77 -5.25 11.07 -10.80
N GLN A 78 -4.68 12.17 -10.33
CA GLN A 78 -4.00 13.12 -11.21
C GLN A 78 -2.70 12.53 -11.75
N LEU A 79 -1.90 11.85 -10.92
CA LEU A 79 -0.68 11.17 -11.35
C LEU A 79 -0.94 10.14 -12.46
N PHE A 80 -2.03 9.38 -12.37
CA PHE A 80 -2.41 8.42 -13.42
C PHE A 80 -2.78 9.12 -14.73
N LYS A 81 -3.49 10.24 -14.68
CA LYS A 81 -3.82 11.04 -15.87
C LYS A 81 -2.56 11.61 -16.52
N ASP A 82 -1.65 12.13 -15.72
CA ASP A 82 -0.39 12.71 -16.19
C ASP A 82 0.51 11.63 -16.81
N ALA A 83 0.58 10.44 -16.20
CA ALA A 83 1.31 9.31 -16.75
C ALA A 83 0.74 8.86 -18.10
N ALA A 84 -0.58 8.74 -18.21
CA ALA A 84 -1.24 8.39 -19.47
C ALA A 84 -0.95 9.43 -20.57
N ALA A 85 -1.08 10.71 -20.27
CA ALA A 85 -0.78 11.79 -21.21
C ALA A 85 0.67 11.77 -21.68
N LEU A 86 1.61 11.51 -20.76
CA LEU A 86 3.04 11.42 -21.08
C LEU A 86 3.35 10.23 -22.00
N ILE A 87 2.77 9.06 -21.71
CA ILE A 87 2.96 7.85 -22.53
C ILE A 87 2.46 8.08 -23.95
N VAL A 88 1.25 8.63 -24.11
CA VAL A 88 0.70 8.97 -25.44
C VAL A 88 1.60 9.95 -26.18
N LYS A 89 2.01 11.03 -25.52
CA LYS A 89 2.92 12.03 -26.12
C LYS A 89 4.24 11.41 -26.58
N ASN A 90 4.80 10.48 -25.78
CA ASN A 90 6.06 9.84 -26.14
C ASN A 90 5.89 8.83 -27.27
N ALA A 91 4.79 8.09 -27.32
CA ALA A 91 4.49 7.19 -28.42
C ALA A 91 4.46 7.93 -29.78
N TYR A 92 3.82 9.08 -29.85
CA TYR A 92 3.81 9.90 -31.08
C TYR A 92 5.17 10.50 -31.48
N LYS A 93 6.14 10.53 -30.59
CA LYS A 93 7.49 11.00 -30.92
C LYS A 93 8.40 9.91 -31.51
N ILE A 94 8.04 8.64 -31.31
CA ILE A 94 8.79 7.48 -31.75
C ILE A 94 8.31 7.03 -33.15
N LEU A 95 7.11 7.38 -33.51
CA LEU A 95 6.51 7.15 -34.83
C LEU A 95 6.86 8.28 -35.81
#